data_f7399731f10c58ebde2ab1e591d9f750
#
_entry.id   f7399731f10c58ebde2ab1e591d9f750
#
_cell.length_a   1.000
_cell.length_b   1.000
_cell.length_c   1.000
_cell.angle_alpha   90.00
_cell.angle_beta   90.00
_cell.angle_gamma   90.00
#
_symmetry.space_group_name_H-M   'P 1'
#
loop_
_entity.id
_entity.type
_entity.pdbx_description
1 polymer ?
#
loop_
_entity_poly.entity_id
_entity_poly.type
_entity_poly.pdbx_seq_one_letter_code
_entity_poly.pdbx_strand_id
1 'polypeptide(L)'
;MCAFRRRTGRLPVKVGGLAYSIYERRLLDSLDGLSHPAHVAVMCDGNRRWAKENGFTDVSDGHRMGAVKVAELVSWCEAAAVGTVTIYLLSTENLQRDPDELVSLLEIITDVVEELSGPEQNSTVKIVGALDLLPAESARRLTEAAERTIGRSGVHVNVAVGYGGRQEIVDAVRSLVANNIAAGYSGSELVERITGPAIAAHLYTSGQPDPDLVIRTSGEQRLSGFLLWQSAYSEIWFTEVYWPEFRRVDFLRALRDFGARHRRFGK
;
A
#
# COMPACT_ATOMS: atom_id res chain seq x y z
N MET A 1 14.20 -25.83 -7.70
CA MET A 1 13.88 -26.56 -6.46
C MET A 1 14.98 -26.22 -5.43
N CYS A 2 14.84 -25.12 -4.73
CA CYS A 2 15.81 -24.70 -3.71
C CYS A 2 15.09 -24.74 -2.35
N ALA A 3 15.43 -25.77 -1.57
CA ALA A 3 14.84 -26.03 -0.27
C ALA A 3 15.32 -24.97 0.75
N PHE A 4 14.40 -24.19 1.27
CA PHE A 4 14.61 -23.23 2.33
C PHE A 4 14.94 -23.98 3.64
N ARG A 5 16.21 -24.12 3.99
CA ARG A 5 16.65 -24.64 5.28
C ARG A 5 16.27 -23.64 6.37
N ARG A 6 15.26 -23.97 7.15
CA ARG A 6 14.92 -23.27 8.41
C ARG A 6 16.13 -23.31 9.35
N ARG A 7 16.83 -22.19 9.51
CA ARG A 7 17.68 -21.96 10.67
C ARG A 7 16.78 -21.56 11.82
N THR A 8 16.57 -22.47 12.74
CA THR A 8 15.90 -22.24 14.01
C THR A 8 16.80 -21.43 14.95
N GLY A 9 16.81 -20.11 14.79
CA GLY A 9 17.24 -19.20 15.82
C GLY A 9 16.10 -19.06 16.84
N ARG A 10 16.32 -19.45 18.08
CA ARG A 10 15.36 -19.27 19.17
C ARG A 10 15.06 -17.78 19.34
N LEU A 11 13.84 -17.36 18.97
CA LEU A 11 13.28 -16.08 19.35
C LEU A 11 13.08 -16.03 20.87
N PRO A 12 13.34 -14.91 21.55
CA PRO A 12 13.16 -14.82 22.99
C PRO A 12 11.67 -14.95 23.36
N VAL A 13 11.46 -15.78 24.34
CA VAL A 13 10.21 -16.31 24.88
C VAL A 13 9.24 -15.21 25.36
N LYS A 14 8.05 -15.15 24.79
CA LYS A 14 6.70 -15.46 25.29
C LYS A 14 6.40 -15.21 26.81
N VAL A 15 6.71 -14.06 27.37
CA VAL A 15 6.00 -13.58 28.55
C VAL A 15 4.88 -12.58 28.16
N GLY A 16 4.87 -12.11 26.91
CA GLY A 16 3.87 -11.18 26.38
C GLY A 16 2.62 -11.82 25.74
N GLY A 17 2.60 -13.10 25.46
CA GLY A 17 1.57 -13.72 24.61
C GLY A 17 0.14 -13.54 25.14
N LEU A 18 -0.11 -13.82 26.40
CA LEU A 18 -1.45 -13.72 26.99
C LEU A 18 -1.89 -12.27 27.17
N ALA A 19 -1.01 -11.42 27.69
CA ALA A 19 -1.30 -9.99 27.86
C ALA A 19 -1.53 -9.31 26.49
N TYR A 20 -0.77 -9.69 25.48
CA TYR A 20 -0.93 -9.22 24.11
C TYR A 20 -2.28 -9.65 23.52
N SER A 21 -2.67 -10.92 23.66
CA SER A 21 -3.94 -11.44 23.16
C SER A 21 -5.14 -10.79 23.87
N ILE A 22 -5.04 -10.55 25.18
CA ILE A 22 -6.08 -9.83 25.93
C ILE A 22 -6.19 -8.38 25.44
N TYR A 23 -5.06 -7.72 25.21
CA TYR A 23 -5.06 -6.34 24.73
C TYR A 23 -5.62 -6.24 23.31
N GLU A 24 -5.22 -7.15 22.43
CA GLU A 24 -5.75 -7.24 21.05
C GLU A 24 -7.27 -7.44 21.05
N ARG A 25 -7.77 -8.36 21.89
CA ARG A 25 -9.21 -8.59 22.04
C ARG A 25 -9.94 -7.35 22.52
N ARG A 26 -9.42 -6.63 23.51
CA ARG A 26 -9.99 -5.37 23.97
C ARG A 26 -10.00 -4.29 22.89
N LEU A 27 -8.98 -4.25 22.04
CA LEU A 27 -8.95 -3.34 20.89
C LEU A 27 -10.05 -3.72 19.89
N LEU A 28 -10.21 -5.00 19.56
CA LEU A 28 -11.30 -5.47 18.69
C LEU A 28 -12.66 -5.09 19.27
N ASP A 29 -12.91 -5.38 20.55
CA ASP A 29 -14.15 -5.02 21.23
C ASP A 29 -14.39 -3.48 21.22
N SER A 30 -13.33 -2.68 21.21
CA SER A 30 -13.43 -1.22 21.17
C SER A 30 -13.74 -0.65 19.79
N LEU A 31 -13.71 -1.48 18.74
CA LEU A 31 -14.12 -1.09 17.39
C LEU A 31 -15.63 -1.23 17.19
N ASP A 32 -16.31 -1.97 18.05
CA ASP A 32 -17.76 -2.18 17.96
C ASP A 32 -18.51 -0.85 18.00
N GLY A 33 -19.35 -0.61 17.00
CA GLY A 33 -20.14 0.62 16.86
C GLY A 33 -19.38 1.85 16.35
N LEU A 34 -18.06 1.73 16.09
CA LEU A 34 -17.30 2.79 15.43
C LEU A 34 -17.44 2.70 13.91
N SER A 35 -17.26 3.84 13.23
CA SER A 35 -17.14 3.85 11.77
C SER A 35 -15.81 3.22 11.36
N HIS A 36 -15.84 2.38 10.31
CA HIS A 36 -14.65 1.74 9.76
C HIS A 36 -14.26 2.37 8.43
N PRO A 37 -12.95 2.49 8.11
CA PRO A 37 -12.53 2.93 6.79
C PRO A 37 -12.86 1.85 5.75
N ALA A 38 -13.42 2.26 4.62
CA ALA A 38 -13.62 1.36 3.47
C ALA A 38 -12.31 1.12 2.72
N HIS A 39 -11.43 2.11 2.72
CA HIS A 39 -10.13 2.07 2.08
C HIS A 39 -9.02 2.57 3.03
N VAL A 40 -8.02 1.74 3.24
CA VAL A 40 -6.81 2.07 4.02
C VAL A 40 -5.62 2.15 3.09
N ALA A 41 -4.83 3.22 3.18
CA ALA A 41 -3.57 3.35 2.46
C ALA A 41 -2.40 3.25 3.45
N VAL A 42 -1.35 2.48 3.11
CA VAL A 42 -0.23 2.23 4.03
C VAL A 42 1.11 2.53 3.36
N MET A 43 1.88 3.41 4.00
CA MET A 43 3.27 3.69 3.63
C MET A 43 4.19 2.81 4.47
N CYS A 44 4.76 1.77 3.84
CA CYS A 44 5.61 0.75 4.48
C CYS A 44 7.05 1.26 4.66
N ASP A 45 7.22 2.27 5.52
CA ASP A 45 8.49 2.94 5.73
C ASP A 45 9.28 2.38 6.94
N GLY A 46 10.62 2.50 6.88
CA GLY A 46 11.52 2.14 7.96
C GLY A 46 12.29 0.83 7.77
N ASN A 47 12.10 0.07 6.68
CA ASN A 47 12.76 -1.22 6.44
C ASN A 47 14.29 -1.15 6.55
N ARG A 48 14.92 -0.17 5.93
CA ARG A 48 16.39 0.02 5.94
C ARG A 48 16.90 0.42 7.32
N ARG A 49 16.18 1.31 8.01
CA ARG A 49 16.56 1.74 9.38
C ARG A 49 16.44 0.56 10.33
N TRP A 50 15.36 -0.18 10.26
CA TRP A 50 15.15 -1.38 11.04
C TRP A 50 16.27 -2.41 10.84
N ALA A 51 16.68 -2.69 9.60
CA ALA A 51 17.77 -3.62 9.31
C ALA A 51 19.07 -3.18 9.99
N LYS A 52 19.44 -1.91 9.85
CA LYS A 52 20.66 -1.35 10.47
C LYS A 52 20.63 -1.43 11.99
N GLU A 53 19.52 -1.07 12.63
CA GLU A 53 19.37 -1.09 14.08
C GLU A 53 19.35 -2.52 14.67
N ASN A 54 18.92 -3.50 13.86
CA ASN A 54 18.94 -4.91 14.22
C ASN A 54 20.23 -5.65 13.81
N GLY A 55 21.26 -4.91 13.36
CA GLY A 55 22.59 -5.47 13.10
C GLY A 55 22.71 -6.23 11.78
N PHE A 56 21.76 -6.08 10.85
CA PHE A 56 21.87 -6.64 9.52
C PHE A 56 22.86 -5.83 8.67
N THR A 57 23.74 -6.51 7.97
CA THR A 57 24.69 -5.89 7.04
C THR A 57 24.05 -5.58 5.68
N ASP A 58 23.07 -6.40 5.27
CA ASP A 58 22.29 -6.20 4.04
C ASP A 58 20.93 -5.55 4.38
N VAL A 59 20.70 -4.37 3.82
CA VAL A 59 19.41 -3.65 3.98
C VAL A 59 18.23 -4.40 3.34
N SER A 60 18.51 -5.31 2.41
CA SER A 60 17.49 -6.16 1.77
C SER A 60 16.82 -7.10 2.78
N ASP A 61 17.48 -7.45 3.88
CA ASP A 61 16.86 -8.23 4.95
C ASP A 61 15.69 -7.48 5.61
N GLY A 62 15.83 -6.15 5.77
CA GLY A 62 14.71 -5.32 6.22
C GLY A 62 13.54 -5.33 5.23
N HIS A 63 13.81 -5.29 3.94
CA HIS A 63 12.78 -5.39 2.91
C HIS A 63 12.10 -6.76 2.89
N ARG A 64 12.86 -7.86 3.05
CA ARG A 64 12.30 -9.23 3.17
C ARG A 64 11.40 -9.37 4.40
N MET A 65 11.83 -8.82 5.55
CA MET A 65 10.99 -8.80 6.75
C MET A 65 9.73 -7.96 6.57
N GLY A 66 9.83 -6.82 5.89
CA GLY A 66 8.70 -5.99 5.53
C GLY A 66 7.75 -6.65 4.53
N ALA A 67 8.25 -7.48 3.64
CA ALA A 67 7.47 -8.23 2.66
C ALA A 67 6.46 -9.19 3.34
N VAL A 68 6.90 -9.93 4.35
CA VAL A 68 6.02 -10.81 5.15
C VAL A 68 4.85 -10.02 5.77
N LYS A 69 5.09 -8.76 6.18
CA LYS A 69 4.06 -7.91 6.77
C LYS A 69 2.96 -7.49 5.78
N VAL A 70 3.24 -7.51 4.50
CA VAL A 70 2.23 -7.17 3.48
C VAL A 70 1.10 -8.20 3.47
N ALA A 71 1.41 -9.49 3.46
CA ALA A 71 0.41 -10.56 3.52
C ALA A 71 -0.37 -10.53 4.85
N GLU A 72 0.32 -10.29 5.98
CA GLU A 72 -0.33 -10.11 7.28
C GLU A 72 -1.31 -8.93 7.26
N LEU A 73 -0.91 -7.77 6.69
CA LEU A 73 -1.78 -6.58 6.58
C LEU A 73 -3.05 -6.88 5.78
N VAL A 74 -2.94 -7.57 4.64
CA VAL A 74 -4.11 -7.94 3.82
C VAL A 74 -5.07 -8.81 4.64
N SER A 75 -4.57 -9.79 5.37
CA SER A 75 -5.35 -10.62 6.28
C SER A 75 -6.02 -9.79 7.40
N TRP A 76 -5.36 -8.77 7.94
CA TRP A 76 -5.96 -7.89 8.95
C TRP A 76 -7.05 -7.00 8.35
N CYS A 77 -6.87 -6.53 7.10
CA CYS A 77 -7.89 -5.77 6.37
C CYS A 77 -9.14 -6.63 6.15
N GLU A 78 -8.99 -7.87 5.71
CA GLU A 78 -10.10 -8.81 5.54
C GLU A 78 -10.85 -9.03 6.86
N ALA A 79 -10.12 -9.31 7.95
CA ALA A 79 -10.70 -9.53 9.27
C ALA A 79 -11.40 -8.29 9.86
N ALA A 80 -11.01 -7.08 9.44
CA ALA A 80 -11.59 -5.81 9.84
C ALA A 80 -12.64 -5.27 8.85
N ALA A 81 -13.04 -6.06 7.84
CA ALA A 81 -13.97 -5.67 6.78
C ALA A 81 -13.55 -4.40 6.00
N VAL A 82 -12.24 -4.15 5.89
CA VAL A 82 -11.67 -3.12 5.02
C VAL A 82 -11.67 -3.66 3.59
N GLY A 83 -12.46 -3.07 2.71
CA GLY A 83 -12.67 -3.57 1.34
C GLY A 83 -11.50 -3.29 0.39
N THR A 84 -10.74 -2.22 0.64
CA THR A 84 -9.61 -1.81 -0.22
C THR A 84 -8.39 -1.46 0.62
N VAL A 85 -7.21 -1.90 0.20
CA VAL A 85 -5.94 -1.47 0.77
C VAL A 85 -4.98 -1.04 -0.33
N THR A 86 -4.34 0.13 -0.18
CA THR A 86 -3.26 0.58 -1.06
C THR A 86 -1.94 0.58 -0.30
N ILE A 87 -0.94 -0.16 -0.80
CA ILE A 87 0.33 -0.41 -0.13
C ILE A 87 1.46 0.23 -0.94
N TYR A 88 2.20 1.17 -0.32
CA TYR A 88 3.30 1.88 -0.96
C TYR A 88 4.62 1.15 -0.75
N LEU A 89 5.08 0.45 -1.78
CA LEU A 89 6.31 -0.35 -1.71
C LEU A 89 7.50 0.32 -2.39
N LEU A 90 7.29 1.02 -3.52
CA LEU A 90 8.38 1.65 -4.27
C LEU A 90 7.93 2.96 -4.90
N SER A 91 8.58 4.06 -4.51
CA SER A 91 8.35 5.38 -5.13
C SER A 91 9.21 5.56 -6.39
N THR A 92 8.82 6.52 -7.26
CA THR A 92 9.64 6.94 -8.40
C THR A 92 11.01 7.45 -7.98
N GLU A 93 11.10 8.16 -6.85
CA GLU A 93 12.38 8.64 -6.29
C GLU A 93 13.28 7.48 -5.86
N ASN A 94 12.71 6.39 -5.40
CA ASN A 94 13.46 5.20 -4.99
C ASN A 94 14.03 4.41 -6.17
N LEU A 95 13.60 4.66 -7.40
CA LEU A 95 14.22 4.09 -8.60
C LEU A 95 15.64 4.61 -8.85
N GLN A 96 16.04 5.69 -8.16
CA GLN A 96 17.39 6.25 -8.21
C GLN A 96 18.36 5.66 -7.17
N ARG A 97 17.96 4.59 -6.48
CA ARG A 97 18.81 3.89 -5.51
C ARG A 97 19.97 3.16 -6.21
N ASP A 98 20.90 2.66 -5.39
CA ASP A 98 21.94 1.77 -5.87
C ASP A 98 21.34 0.63 -6.71
N PRO A 99 21.89 0.34 -7.91
CA PRO A 99 21.33 -0.64 -8.83
C PRO A 99 21.14 -2.04 -8.21
N ASP A 100 22.10 -2.50 -7.39
CA ASP A 100 22.03 -3.84 -6.78
C ASP A 100 20.94 -3.89 -5.69
N GLU A 101 20.79 -2.79 -4.91
CA GLU A 101 19.69 -2.64 -3.96
C GLU A 101 18.34 -2.64 -4.68
N LEU A 102 18.24 -1.91 -5.81
CA LEU A 102 17.00 -1.81 -6.58
C LEU A 102 16.59 -3.15 -7.19
N VAL A 103 17.54 -3.91 -7.75
CA VAL A 103 17.26 -5.25 -8.29
C VAL A 103 16.71 -6.15 -7.20
N SER A 104 17.41 -6.23 -6.04
CA SER A 104 16.95 -7.04 -4.91
C SER A 104 15.58 -6.61 -4.40
N LEU A 105 15.31 -5.30 -4.34
CA LEU A 105 14.02 -4.78 -3.89
C LEU A 105 12.89 -5.12 -4.85
N LEU A 106 13.12 -5.01 -6.17
CA LEU A 106 12.15 -5.36 -7.20
C LEU A 106 11.82 -6.86 -7.19
N GLU A 107 12.81 -7.72 -6.97
CA GLU A 107 12.59 -9.16 -6.78
C GLU A 107 11.68 -9.42 -5.57
N ILE A 108 11.99 -8.83 -4.41
CA ILE A 108 11.18 -8.97 -3.19
C ILE A 108 9.75 -8.48 -3.42
N ILE A 109 9.56 -7.34 -4.07
CA ILE A 109 8.23 -6.80 -4.37
C ILE A 109 7.46 -7.73 -5.31
N THR A 110 8.12 -8.25 -6.35
CA THR A 110 7.50 -9.16 -7.31
C THR A 110 7.07 -10.46 -6.64
N ASP A 111 7.92 -11.03 -5.77
CA ASP A 111 7.59 -12.23 -5.01
C ASP A 111 6.38 -12.02 -4.09
N VAL A 112 6.29 -10.86 -3.42
CA VAL A 112 5.11 -10.48 -2.61
C VAL A 112 3.84 -10.43 -3.45
N VAL A 113 3.90 -9.80 -4.62
CA VAL A 113 2.74 -9.69 -5.52
C VAL A 113 2.33 -11.05 -6.04
N GLU A 114 3.28 -11.92 -6.38
CA GLU A 114 3.02 -13.30 -6.80
C GLU A 114 2.39 -14.13 -5.67
N GLU A 115 2.84 -13.95 -4.42
CA GLU A 115 2.26 -14.60 -3.24
C GLU A 115 0.80 -14.15 -3.01
N LEU A 116 0.54 -12.83 -3.04
CA LEU A 116 -0.82 -12.26 -2.94
C LEU A 116 -1.75 -12.71 -4.08
N SER A 117 -1.16 -13.05 -5.22
CA SER A 117 -1.88 -13.52 -6.41
C SER A 117 -1.99 -15.05 -6.47
N GLY A 118 -1.49 -15.76 -5.48
CA GLY A 118 -1.52 -17.22 -5.38
C GLY A 118 -2.94 -17.79 -5.41
N PRO A 119 -3.09 -19.09 -5.74
CA PRO A 119 -4.41 -19.73 -5.90
C PRO A 119 -5.21 -19.82 -4.60
N GLU A 120 -4.54 -19.81 -3.45
CA GLU A 120 -5.17 -19.87 -2.12
C GLU A 120 -5.67 -18.48 -1.63
N GLN A 121 -5.34 -17.42 -2.37
CA GLN A 121 -5.73 -16.06 -2.02
C GLN A 121 -7.04 -15.67 -2.72
N ASN A 122 -7.89 -14.92 -2.03
CA ASN A 122 -9.13 -14.40 -2.60
C ASN A 122 -9.06 -12.91 -2.98
N SER A 123 -7.94 -12.26 -2.69
CA SER A 123 -7.73 -10.84 -2.96
C SER A 123 -7.61 -10.56 -4.46
N THR A 124 -8.14 -9.41 -4.89
CA THR A 124 -7.87 -8.85 -6.21
C THR A 124 -6.68 -7.91 -6.12
N VAL A 125 -5.65 -8.14 -6.92
CA VAL A 125 -4.43 -7.32 -6.92
C VAL A 125 -4.43 -6.39 -8.13
N LYS A 126 -4.11 -5.12 -7.91
CA LYS A 126 -3.89 -4.12 -8.96
C LYS A 126 -2.55 -3.44 -8.73
N ILE A 127 -1.72 -3.37 -9.76
CA ILE A 127 -0.49 -2.58 -9.70
C ILE A 127 -0.82 -1.14 -10.06
N VAL A 128 -0.37 -0.21 -9.23
CA VAL A 128 -0.55 1.25 -9.44
C VAL A 128 0.83 1.91 -9.48
N GLY A 129 1.11 2.65 -10.55
CA GLY A 129 2.38 3.32 -10.79
C GLY A 129 2.82 3.25 -12.26
N ALA A 130 3.97 3.83 -12.52
CA ALA A 130 4.56 3.90 -13.86
C ALA A 130 5.41 2.63 -14.12
N LEU A 131 4.77 1.56 -14.58
CA LEU A 131 5.42 0.28 -14.85
C LEU A 131 6.48 0.35 -15.98
N ASP A 132 6.34 1.31 -16.87
CA ASP A 132 7.30 1.63 -17.95
C ASP A 132 8.65 2.12 -17.42
N LEU A 133 8.73 2.56 -16.18
CA LEU A 133 9.97 2.94 -15.50
C LEU A 133 10.71 1.74 -14.89
N LEU A 134 10.09 0.56 -14.86
CA LEU A 134 10.65 -0.66 -14.28
C LEU A 134 11.37 -1.50 -15.35
N PRO A 135 12.31 -2.39 -14.95
CA PRO A 135 12.83 -3.41 -15.86
C PRO A 135 11.68 -4.23 -16.45
N ALA A 136 11.75 -4.49 -17.77
CA ALA A 136 10.67 -5.13 -18.51
C ALA A 136 10.20 -6.46 -17.90
N GLU A 137 11.12 -7.26 -17.37
CA GLU A 137 10.81 -8.55 -16.73
C GLU A 137 10.01 -8.36 -15.43
N SER A 138 10.40 -7.41 -14.57
CA SER A 138 9.65 -7.08 -13.35
C SER A 138 8.25 -6.56 -13.69
N ALA A 139 8.15 -5.65 -14.66
CA ALA A 139 6.86 -5.13 -15.10
C ALA A 139 5.94 -6.24 -15.65
N ARG A 140 6.47 -7.15 -16.45
CA ARG A 140 5.74 -8.31 -16.99
C ARG A 140 5.22 -9.22 -15.88
N ARG A 141 6.09 -9.64 -14.93
CA ARG A 141 5.74 -10.53 -13.82
C ARG A 141 4.66 -9.90 -12.94
N LEU A 142 4.79 -8.61 -12.60
CA LEU A 142 3.80 -7.87 -11.81
C LEU A 142 2.44 -7.82 -12.51
N THR A 143 2.43 -7.56 -13.82
CA THR A 143 1.20 -7.51 -14.63
C THR A 143 0.52 -8.87 -14.67
N GLU A 144 1.25 -9.93 -15.02
CA GLU A 144 0.72 -11.30 -15.07
C GLU A 144 0.20 -11.79 -13.71
N ALA A 145 0.88 -11.41 -12.61
CA ALA A 145 0.43 -11.72 -11.27
C ALA A 145 -0.91 -11.04 -10.95
N ALA A 146 -1.04 -9.75 -11.26
CA ALA A 146 -2.28 -9.00 -11.05
C ALA A 146 -3.44 -9.58 -11.91
N GLU A 147 -3.20 -9.88 -13.19
CA GLU A 147 -4.19 -10.44 -14.11
C GLU A 147 -4.78 -11.77 -13.62
N ARG A 148 -3.97 -12.61 -12.96
CA ARG A 148 -4.44 -13.89 -12.36
C ARG A 148 -5.49 -13.70 -11.27
N THR A 149 -5.66 -12.50 -10.74
CA THR A 149 -6.60 -12.21 -9.64
C THR A 149 -7.92 -11.61 -10.11
N ILE A 150 -8.06 -11.34 -11.41
CA ILE A 150 -9.27 -10.73 -11.97
C ILE A 150 -10.49 -11.63 -11.67
N GLY A 151 -11.55 -10.99 -11.17
CA GLY A 151 -12.80 -11.68 -10.82
C GLY A 151 -12.86 -12.26 -9.40
N ARG A 152 -11.79 -12.15 -8.61
CA ARG A 152 -11.85 -12.49 -7.18
C ARG A 152 -12.66 -11.46 -6.40
N SER A 153 -13.24 -11.86 -5.27
CA SER A 153 -14.19 -11.06 -4.49
C SER A 153 -13.68 -10.61 -3.10
N GLY A 154 -12.43 -10.93 -2.77
CA GLY A 154 -11.81 -10.53 -1.50
C GLY A 154 -11.37 -9.06 -1.48
N VAL A 155 -10.44 -8.74 -0.59
CA VAL A 155 -9.89 -7.39 -0.46
C VAL A 155 -9.25 -6.93 -1.78
N HIS A 156 -9.55 -5.72 -2.20
CA HIS A 156 -8.85 -5.06 -3.31
C HIS A 156 -7.51 -4.53 -2.83
N VAL A 157 -6.42 -5.10 -3.32
CA VAL A 157 -5.05 -4.75 -2.94
C VAL A 157 -4.40 -3.96 -4.06
N ASN A 158 -4.23 -2.66 -3.89
CA ASN A 158 -3.42 -1.84 -4.78
C ASN A 158 -1.97 -1.89 -4.29
N VAL A 159 -1.05 -2.31 -5.13
CA VAL A 159 0.38 -2.30 -4.85
C VAL A 159 1.03 -1.18 -5.64
N ALA A 160 1.48 -0.14 -4.93
CA ALA A 160 2.10 1.03 -5.54
C ALA A 160 3.60 0.78 -5.76
N VAL A 161 3.99 0.61 -7.04
CA VAL A 161 5.36 0.31 -7.48
C VAL A 161 5.75 1.26 -8.59
N GLY A 162 6.92 1.93 -8.46
CA GLY A 162 7.28 3.02 -9.37
C GLY A 162 6.25 4.15 -9.32
N TYR A 163 5.67 4.38 -8.14
CA TYR A 163 4.57 5.31 -7.96
C TYR A 163 5.07 6.69 -7.53
N GLY A 164 4.49 7.73 -8.11
CA GLY A 164 4.66 9.12 -7.71
C GLY A 164 3.40 9.93 -7.96
N GLY A 165 2.79 10.51 -6.92
CA GLY A 165 1.50 11.18 -7.05
C GLY A 165 1.51 12.40 -7.99
N ARG A 166 2.64 13.11 -8.10
CA ARG A 166 2.77 14.18 -9.10
C ARG A 166 2.76 13.62 -10.52
N GLN A 167 3.46 12.51 -10.74
CA GLN A 167 3.49 11.83 -12.03
C GLN A 167 2.10 11.29 -12.38
N GLU A 168 1.42 10.64 -11.45
CA GLU A 168 0.06 10.15 -11.64
C GLU A 168 -0.90 11.25 -12.10
N ILE A 169 -0.86 12.44 -11.45
CA ILE A 169 -1.72 13.57 -11.85
C ILE A 169 -1.40 14.01 -13.29
N VAL A 170 -0.12 14.10 -13.63
CA VAL A 170 0.30 14.46 -15.01
C VAL A 170 -0.20 13.42 -16.01
N ASP A 171 -0.07 12.13 -15.71
CA ASP A 171 -0.49 11.05 -16.60
C ASP A 171 -2.02 11.00 -16.72
N ALA A 172 -2.74 11.25 -15.63
CA ALA A 172 -4.20 11.37 -15.64
C ALA A 172 -4.68 12.51 -16.56
N VAL A 173 -4.05 13.69 -16.45
CA VAL A 173 -4.38 14.83 -17.32
C VAL A 173 -4.03 14.54 -18.78
N ARG A 174 -2.88 13.93 -19.05
CA ARG A 174 -2.49 13.55 -20.42
C ARG A 174 -3.48 12.55 -21.04
N SER A 175 -3.86 11.52 -20.27
CA SER A 175 -4.85 10.52 -20.69
C SER A 175 -6.22 11.17 -20.96
N LEU A 176 -6.68 12.05 -20.07
CA LEU A 176 -7.92 12.79 -20.24
C LEU A 176 -7.91 13.62 -21.53
N VAL A 177 -6.83 14.39 -21.75
CA VAL A 177 -6.68 15.22 -22.94
C VAL A 177 -6.62 14.38 -24.21
N ALA A 178 -5.83 13.29 -24.23
CA ALA A 178 -5.73 12.40 -25.36
C ALA A 178 -7.09 11.77 -25.75
N ASN A 179 -7.85 11.31 -24.75
CA ASN A 179 -9.18 10.74 -24.96
C ASN A 179 -10.18 11.78 -25.52
N ASN A 180 -10.14 13.02 -25.04
CA ASN A 180 -11.01 14.08 -25.55
C ASN A 180 -10.63 14.48 -26.99
N ILE A 181 -9.33 14.54 -27.33
CA ILE A 181 -8.89 14.79 -28.71
C ILE A 181 -9.35 13.67 -29.63
N ALA A 182 -9.20 12.40 -29.22
CA ALA A 182 -9.67 11.25 -29.99
C ALA A 182 -11.21 11.26 -30.19
N ALA A 183 -11.95 11.86 -29.25
CA ALA A 183 -13.39 12.09 -29.35
C ALA A 183 -13.78 13.33 -30.19
N GLY A 184 -12.81 14.07 -30.73
CA GLY A 184 -13.02 15.19 -31.64
C GLY A 184 -13.09 16.57 -30.97
N TYR A 185 -12.87 16.68 -29.66
CA TYR A 185 -12.88 17.97 -28.96
C TYR A 185 -11.57 18.74 -29.16
N SER A 186 -11.67 20.06 -29.25
CA SER A 186 -10.51 20.94 -29.44
C SER A 186 -10.77 22.34 -28.86
N GLY A 187 -9.71 23.18 -28.77
CA GLY A 187 -9.82 24.56 -28.31
C GLY A 187 -10.45 24.70 -26.93
N SER A 188 -11.42 25.61 -26.79
CA SER A 188 -12.08 25.91 -25.51
C SER A 188 -12.88 24.73 -24.95
N GLU A 189 -13.49 23.93 -25.82
CA GLU A 189 -14.24 22.74 -25.39
C GLU A 189 -13.33 21.73 -24.65
N LEU A 190 -12.09 21.57 -25.11
CA LEU A 190 -11.11 20.70 -24.45
C LEU A 190 -10.75 21.23 -23.06
N VAL A 191 -10.58 22.54 -22.92
CA VAL A 191 -10.25 23.19 -21.63
C VAL A 191 -11.40 23.01 -20.63
N GLU A 192 -12.65 23.21 -21.06
CA GLU A 192 -13.84 23.06 -20.20
C GLU A 192 -14.04 21.63 -19.69
N ARG A 193 -13.48 20.62 -20.38
CA ARG A 193 -13.55 19.20 -19.99
C ARG A 193 -12.50 18.83 -18.94
N ILE A 194 -11.50 19.67 -18.66
CA ILE A 194 -10.51 19.44 -17.61
C ILE A 194 -11.14 19.83 -16.27
N THR A 195 -11.83 18.91 -15.64
CA THR A 195 -12.48 19.09 -14.35
C THR A 195 -11.92 18.12 -13.30
N GLY A 196 -12.14 18.44 -12.02
CA GLY A 196 -11.70 17.54 -10.93
C GLY A 196 -12.22 16.10 -11.10
N PRO A 197 -13.53 15.87 -11.31
CA PRO A 197 -14.05 14.53 -11.56
C PRO A 197 -13.48 13.86 -12.81
N ALA A 198 -13.23 14.61 -13.88
CA ALA A 198 -12.64 14.08 -15.10
C ALA A 198 -11.18 13.63 -14.88
N ILE A 199 -10.38 14.39 -14.14
CA ILE A 199 -9.03 14.00 -13.74
C ILE A 199 -9.10 12.74 -12.86
N ALA A 200 -9.97 12.72 -11.85
CA ALA A 200 -10.13 11.58 -10.95
C ALA A 200 -10.45 10.28 -11.70
N ALA A 201 -11.25 10.35 -12.75
CA ALA A 201 -11.60 9.19 -13.60
C ALA A 201 -10.40 8.62 -14.40
N HIS A 202 -9.28 9.33 -14.45
CA HIS A 202 -8.05 8.91 -15.17
C HIS A 202 -6.88 8.60 -14.23
N LEU A 203 -7.06 8.72 -12.90
CA LEU A 203 -6.04 8.31 -11.94
C LEU A 203 -5.84 6.79 -11.94
N TYR A 204 -4.70 6.34 -11.46
CA TYR A 204 -4.36 4.91 -11.40
C TYR A 204 -5.35 4.10 -10.55
N THR A 205 -5.95 4.74 -9.54
CA THR A 205 -6.97 4.15 -8.66
C THR A 205 -8.41 4.41 -9.11
N SER A 206 -8.61 4.90 -10.34
CA SER A 206 -9.96 5.22 -10.84
C SER A 206 -10.92 4.03 -10.69
N GLY A 207 -12.18 4.32 -10.36
CA GLY A 207 -13.22 3.33 -10.11
C GLY A 207 -13.20 2.72 -8.71
N GLN A 208 -12.27 3.14 -7.84
CA GLN A 208 -12.20 2.73 -6.44
C GLN A 208 -12.48 3.93 -5.52
N PRO A 209 -12.90 3.70 -4.27
CA PRO A 209 -13.05 4.78 -3.30
C PRO A 209 -11.68 5.40 -2.96
N ASP A 210 -11.66 6.69 -2.69
CA ASP A 210 -10.50 7.35 -2.11
C ASP A 210 -10.17 6.77 -0.73
N PRO A 211 -8.90 6.81 -0.26
CA PRO A 211 -8.55 6.30 1.06
C PRO A 211 -9.21 7.14 2.17
N ASP A 212 -9.85 6.46 3.10
CA ASP A 212 -10.38 7.09 4.31
C ASP A 212 -9.30 7.34 5.34
N LEU A 213 -8.33 6.41 5.43
CA LEU A 213 -7.24 6.41 6.38
C LEU A 213 -5.91 6.15 5.68
N VAL A 214 -4.93 7.03 5.92
CA VAL A 214 -3.55 6.82 5.51
C VAL A 214 -2.71 6.52 6.75
N ILE A 215 -2.01 5.40 6.77
CA ILE A 215 -1.09 4.99 7.84
C ILE A 215 0.34 5.16 7.32
N ARG A 216 1.19 5.86 8.08
CA ARG A 216 2.63 5.91 7.82
C ARG A 216 3.42 5.43 9.02
N THR A 217 4.31 4.45 8.78
CA THR A 217 5.25 3.92 9.77
C THR A 217 6.53 4.74 9.82
N SER A 218 7.39 4.49 10.82
CA SER A 218 8.76 5.04 10.97
C SER A 218 8.90 6.46 11.52
N GLY A 219 7.85 7.05 12.09
CA GLY A 219 7.92 8.39 12.71
C GLY A 219 7.91 9.58 11.74
N GLU A 220 7.97 9.33 10.46
CA GLU A 220 7.98 10.39 9.45
C GLU A 220 6.56 10.97 9.24
N GLN A 221 6.42 12.30 9.38
CA GLN A 221 5.12 13.00 9.35
C GLN A 221 4.89 13.73 8.01
N ARG A 222 4.96 13.02 6.90
CA ARG A 222 4.71 13.55 5.55
C ARG A 222 4.18 12.44 4.63
N LEU A 223 3.47 12.78 3.57
CA LEU A 223 2.94 11.81 2.60
C LEU A 223 3.94 11.46 1.49
N SER A 224 5.01 12.24 1.32
CA SER A 224 6.05 12.01 0.30
C SER A 224 5.49 11.70 -1.10
N GLY A 225 4.44 12.39 -1.50
CA GLY A 225 3.82 12.19 -2.80
C GLY A 225 2.84 11.02 -2.91
N PHE A 226 2.62 10.27 -1.85
CA PHE A 226 1.71 9.11 -1.88
C PHE A 226 0.25 9.56 -1.95
N LEU A 227 -0.47 9.08 -2.98
CA LEU A 227 -1.90 9.32 -3.23
C LEU A 227 -2.31 10.80 -3.05
N LEU A 228 -1.53 11.74 -3.63
CA LEU A 228 -1.70 13.19 -3.39
C LEU A 228 -3.12 13.68 -3.68
N TRP A 229 -3.73 13.22 -4.76
CA TRP A 229 -5.09 13.58 -5.14
C TRP A 229 -6.10 12.91 -4.23
N GLN A 230 -5.98 11.60 -4.09
CA GLN A 230 -6.96 10.77 -3.40
C GLN A 230 -6.97 10.98 -1.88
N SER A 231 -5.81 11.36 -1.29
CA SER A 231 -5.70 11.54 0.16
C SER A 231 -6.07 12.94 0.66
N ALA A 232 -6.60 13.80 -0.22
CA ALA A 232 -6.94 15.19 0.11
C ALA A 232 -7.89 15.33 1.33
N TYR A 233 -8.72 14.32 1.57
CA TYR A 233 -9.68 14.29 2.69
C TYR A 233 -9.50 13.08 3.60
N SER A 234 -8.38 12.37 3.48
CA SER A 234 -8.07 11.22 4.33
C SER A 234 -7.66 11.66 5.73
N GLU A 235 -8.05 10.85 6.72
CA GLU A 235 -7.40 10.93 8.03
C GLU A 235 -5.99 10.33 7.95
N ILE A 236 -5.03 10.96 8.64
CA ILE A 236 -3.64 10.48 8.62
C ILE A 236 -3.25 10.02 10.02
N TRP A 237 -2.69 8.83 10.09
CA TRP A 237 -2.19 8.24 11.32
C TRP A 237 -0.70 7.92 11.20
N PHE A 238 0.11 8.51 12.07
CA PHE A 238 1.56 8.30 12.11
C PHE A 238 1.94 7.42 13.29
N THR A 239 2.95 6.55 13.10
CA THR A 239 3.52 5.74 14.16
C THR A 239 5.05 5.70 14.07
N GLU A 240 5.72 5.69 15.22
CA GLU A 240 7.18 5.54 15.32
C GLU A 240 7.66 4.13 14.93
N VAL A 241 6.76 3.14 14.94
CA VAL A 241 7.09 1.74 14.66
C VAL A 241 7.58 1.61 13.20
N TYR A 242 8.70 0.95 12.99
CA TYR A 242 9.17 0.57 11.66
C TYR A 242 8.29 -0.50 11.04
N TRP A 243 8.14 -0.48 9.71
CA TRP A 243 7.26 -1.40 9.01
C TRP A 243 7.48 -2.89 9.35
N PRO A 244 8.72 -3.44 9.43
CA PRO A 244 8.94 -4.84 9.81
C PRO A 244 8.42 -5.20 11.21
N GLU A 245 8.28 -4.23 12.11
CA GLU A 245 7.76 -4.42 13.47
C GLU A 245 6.30 -4.01 13.63
N PHE A 246 5.66 -3.52 12.58
CA PHE A 246 4.25 -3.16 12.58
C PHE A 246 3.38 -4.39 12.83
N ARG A 247 2.50 -4.32 13.81
CA ARG A 247 1.72 -5.46 14.29
C ARG A 247 0.23 -5.19 14.16
N ARG A 248 -0.56 -6.24 14.25
CA ARG A 248 -2.01 -6.16 14.23
C ARG A 248 -2.56 -5.17 15.25
N VAL A 249 -2.00 -5.11 16.46
CA VAL A 249 -2.43 -4.13 17.48
C VAL A 249 -2.20 -2.68 17.06
N ASP A 250 -1.16 -2.41 16.28
CA ASP A 250 -0.87 -1.07 15.78
C ASP A 250 -1.88 -0.69 14.68
N PHE A 251 -2.23 -1.64 13.81
CA PHE A 251 -3.31 -1.49 12.83
C PHE A 251 -4.67 -1.26 13.51
N LEU A 252 -5.04 -2.05 14.50
CA LEU A 252 -6.29 -1.90 15.25
C LEU A 252 -6.37 -0.55 16.00
N ARG A 253 -5.24 -0.04 16.51
CA ARG A 253 -5.18 1.31 17.08
C ARG A 253 -5.47 2.38 16.04
N ALA A 254 -4.89 2.25 14.84
CA ALA A 254 -5.17 3.19 13.74
C ALA A 254 -6.65 3.18 13.37
N LEU A 255 -7.29 2.01 13.28
CA LEU A 255 -8.73 1.89 13.02
C LEU A 255 -9.58 2.49 14.15
N ARG A 256 -9.24 2.23 15.41
CA ARG A 256 -9.95 2.81 16.56
C ARG A 256 -9.85 4.33 16.58
N ASP A 257 -8.65 4.87 16.37
CA ASP A 257 -8.41 6.30 16.38
C ASP A 257 -9.14 6.98 15.21
N PHE A 258 -9.22 6.32 14.05
CA PHE A 258 -10.04 6.75 12.92
C PHE A 258 -11.53 6.78 13.30
N GLY A 259 -12.07 5.69 13.83
CA GLY A 259 -13.49 5.57 14.18
C GLY A 259 -13.92 6.51 15.30
N ALA A 260 -12.99 6.88 16.22
CA ALA A 260 -13.26 7.83 17.29
C ALA A 260 -13.26 9.30 16.82
N ARG A 261 -12.77 9.60 15.62
CA ARG A 261 -12.77 10.97 15.07
C ARG A 261 -14.10 11.29 14.40
N HIS A 262 -14.66 12.43 14.72
CA HIS A 262 -15.83 12.95 14.01
C HIS A 262 -15.36 13.64 12.72
N ARG A 263 -15.56 13.01 11.58
CA ARG A 263 -15.27 13.62 10.27
C ARG A 263 -16.21 14.81 10.01
N ARG A 264 -15.68 16.02 10.07
CA ARG A 264 -16.41 17.25 9.74
C ARG A 264 -16.05 17.65 8.31
N PHE A 265 -16.86 17.28 7.34
CA PHE A 265 -16.71 17.69 5.94
C PHE A 265 -17.15 19.15 5.72
N GLY A 266 -16.59 20.11 6.47
CA GLY A 266 -16.86 21.54 6.25
C GLY A 266 -18.32 21.99 6.42
N LYS A 267 -19.14 21.22 7.14
CA LYS A 267 -20.54 21.56 7.48
C LYS A 267 -20.63 22.15 8.87
#